data_e1b794fe38118d1c6fb8071966cecb56
#
_entry.id   e1b794fe38118d1c6fb8071966cecb56
#
_cell.length_a   1.000
_cell.length_b   1.000
_cell.length_c   1.000
_cell.angle_alpha   90.00
_cell.angle_beta   90.00
_cell.angle_gamma   90.00
#
_symmetry.space_group_name_H-M   'P 1'
#
loop_
_entity.id
_entity.type
_entity.pdbx_description
1 polymer ?
#
loop_
_entity_poly.entity_id
_entity_poly.type
_entity_poly.pdbx_seq_one_letter_code
_entity_poly.pdbx_strand_id
1 'polypeptide(L)'
;MIEACDFLGGQEVGETVAIIGGGLTGSEIAYELALTGKKPIIVEMKDDLISQTGVCLANSSYLREWFALKKIPVYLETSLKEVKDGSIVCADKSGKEVCIECDSVISCAGYVPAPLTEKRTNTYFVGDCKKVGNLRSVIWGAYEAAMKI
;
A
#
# COMPACT_ATOMS: atom_id res chain seq x y z
N MET A 1 0.05 -4.64 -13.96
CA MET A 1 0.05 -4.24 -12.54
C MET A 1 -1.37 -3.84 -12.18
N ILE A 2 -1.86 -4.27 -11.02
CA ILE A 2 -3.22 -4.09 -10.49
C ILE A 2 -3.15 -3.04 -9.39
N GLU A 3 -4.09 -2.11 -9.31
CA GLU A 3 -4.16 -1.18 -8.18
C GLU A 3 -4.73 -1.87 -6.93
N ALA A 4 -4.29 -1.47 -5.74
CA ALA A 4 -4.77 -2.05 -4.48
C ALA A 4 -6.30 -1.99 -4.34
N CYS A 5 -6.94 -0.90 -4.80
CA CYS A 5 -8.40 -0.75 -4.78
C CYS A 5 -9.11 -1.76 -5.68
N ASP A 6 -8.54 -2.11 -6.84
CA ASP A 6 -9.13 -3.09 -7.76
C ASP A 6 -9.02 -4.51 -7.17
N PHE A 7 -7.87 -4.84 -6.56
CA PHE A 7 -7.72 -6.10 -5.82
C PHE A 7 -8.73 -6.20 -4.67
N LEU A 8 -8.86 -5.17 -3.84
CA LEU A 8 -9.85 -5.11 -2.75
C LEU A 8 -11.29 -5.12 -3.27
N GLY A 9 -11.52 -4.68 -4.50
CA GLY A 9 -12.79 -4.77 -5.23
C GLY A 9 -13.10 -6.17 -5.78
N GLY A 10 -12.18 -7.14 -5.62
CA GLY A 10 -12.38 -8.53 -6.02
C GLY A 10 -11.66 -8.94 -7.30
N GLN A 11 -10.72 -8.13 -7.82
CA GLN A 11 -9.90 -8.55 -8.95
C GLN A 11 -8.99 -9.73 -8.55
N GLU A 12 -9.05 -10.81 -9.29
CA GLU A 12 -8.26 -12.01 -9.02
C GLU A 12 -6.77 -11.81 -9.35
N VAL A 13 -5.92 -12.51 -8.60
CA VAL A 13 -4.47 -12.55 -8.78
C VAL A 13 -3.96 -13.99 -8.84
N GLY A 14 -2.77 -14.18 -9.43
CA GLY A 14 -2.09 -15.46 -9.52
C GLY A 14 -1.62 -16.01 -8.17
N GLU A 15 -0.76 -17.02 -8.20
CA GLU A 15 -0.27 -17.68 -6.98
C GLU A 15 0.83 -16.85 -6.30
N THR A 16 1.82 -16.39 -7.06
CA THR A 16 2.93 -15.56 -6.58
C THR A 16 2.64 -14.10 -6.87
N VAL A 17 2.52 -13.28 -5.84
CA VAL A 17 2.06 -11.89 -5.96
C VAL A 17 3.11 -10.92 -5.40
N ALA A 18 3.65 -10.07 -6.26
CA ALA A 18 4.52 -8.98 -5.85
C ALA A 18 3.68 -7.78 -5.41
N ILE A 19 3.96 -7.26 -4.22
CA ILE A 19 3.27 -6.11 -3.62
C ILE A 19 4.25 -4.94 -3.57
N ILE A 20 3.95 -3.88 -4.31
CA ILE A 20 4.81 -2.70 -4.41
C ILE A 20 4.33 -1.65 -3.42
N GLY A 21 5.08 -1.50 -2.34
CA GLY A 21 4.77 -0.66 -1.19
C GLY A 21 4.42 -1.47 0.05
N GLY A 22 5.29 -1.46 1.04
CA GLY A 22 5.15 -2.13 2.35
C GLY A 22 4.54 -1.24 3.43
N GLY A 23 3.71 -0.26 3.05
CA GLY A 23 2.87 0.49 3.97
C GLY A 23 1.79 -0.38 4.61
N LEU A 24 0.87 0.23 5.40
CA LEU A 24 -0.17 -0.54 6.08
C LEU A 24 -1.02 -1.35 5.09
N THR A 25 -1.56 -0.72 4.04
CA THR A 25 -2.39 -1.39 3.04
C THR A 25 -1.66 -2.55 2.35
N GLY A 26 -0.42 -2.33 1.88
CA GLY A 26 0.34 -3.41 1.22
C GLY A 26 0.69 -4.56 2.17
N SER A 27 0.99 -4.25 3.42
CA SER A 27 1.24 -5.28 4.43
C SER A 27 -0.04 -6.07 4.80
N GLU A 28 -1.20 -5.41 4.91
CA GLU A 28 -2.48 -6.09 5.16
C GLU A 28 -2.88 -6.99 3.98
N ILE A 29 -2.70 -6.53 2.73
CA ILE A 29 -2.92 -7.34 1.52
C ILE A 29 -1.97 -8.54 1.49
N ALA A 30 -0.68 -8.36 1.80
CA ALA A 30 0.27 -9.45 1.87
C ALA A 30 -0.11 -10.50 2.90
N TYR A 31 -0.57 -10.05 4.07
CA TYR A 31 -1.04 -10.92 5.14
C TYR A 31 -2.26 -11.74 4.69
N GLU A 32 -3.28 -11.11 4.09
CA GLU A 32 -4.47 -11.77 3.57
C GLU A 32 -4.14 -12.80 2.49
N LEU A 33 -3.31 -12.42 1.52
CA LEU A 33 -2.85 -13.34 0.46
C LEU A 33 -2.15 -14.57 1.04
N ALA A 34 -1.29 -14.40 2.01
CA ALA A 34 -0.61 -15.51 2.65
C ALA A 34 -1.57 -16.42 3.44
N LEU A 35 -2.59 -15.85 4.11
CA LEU A 35 -3.63 -16.63 4.81
C LEU A 35 -4.49 -17.46 3.84
N THR A 36 -4.69 -16.97 2.61
CA THR A 36 -5.43 -17.69 1.55
C THR A 36 -4.56 -18.66 0.76
N GLY A 37 -3.30 -18.87 1.18
CA GLY A 37 -2.38 -19.85 0.59
C GLY A 37 -1.59 -19.34 -0.61
N LYS A 38 -1.68 -18.06 -0.95
CA LYS A 38 -0.85 -17.44 -1.99
C LYS A 38 0.54 -17.11 -1.45
N LYS A 39 1.44 -16.75 -2.35
CA LYS A 39 2.85 -16.46 -2.07
C LYS A 39 3.14 -14.96 -2.27
N PRO A 40 2.84 -14.09 -1.27
CA PRO A 40 3.15 -12.67 -1.38
C PRO A 40 4.66 -12.41 -1.27
N ILE A 41 5.12 -11.40 -2.01
CA ILE A 41 6.47 -10.85 -1.96
C ILE A 41 6.33 -9.35 -1.79
N ILE A 42 6.91 -8.76 -0.73
CA ILE A 42 6.79 -7.33 -0.46
C ILE A 42 8.04 -6.61 -0.93
N VAL A 43 7.86 -5.53 -1.72
CA VAL A 43 8.94 -4.62 -2.14
C VAL A 43 8.66 -3.24 -1.56
N GLU A 44 9.55 -2.76 -0.70
CA GLU A 44 9.40 -1.47 -0.01
C GLU A 44 10.67 -0.61 -0.20
N MET A 45 10.47 0.64 -0.60
CA MET A 45 11.57 1.59 -0.83
C MET A 45 12.22 2.11 0.46
N LYS A 46 11.52 2.03 1.57
CA LYS A 46 12.02 2.43 2.88
C LYS A 46 12.77 1.28 3.57
N ASP A 47 13.41 1.61 4.67
CA ASP A 47 14.20 0.70 5.51
C ASP A 47 13.36 -0.19 6.44
N ASP A 48 12.04 0.04 6.51
CA ASP A 48 11.13 -0.76 7.33
C ASP A 48 9.71 -0.77 6.76
N LEU A 49 8.95 -1.82 7.08
CA LEU A 49 7.52 -1.92 6.77
C LEU A 49 6.71 -0.99 7.68
N ILE A 50 5.59 -0.48 7.16
CA ILE A 50 4.61 0.31 7.91
C ILE A 50 5.29 1.47 8.68
N SER A 51 6.26 2.13 8.06
CA SER A 51 7.05 3.20 8.66
C SER A 51 6.31 4.55 8.72
N GLN A 52 5.03 4.60 8.34
CA GLN A 52 4.20 5.81 8.43
C GLN A 52 3.77 6.11 9.87
N THR A 53 3.66 7.40 10.18
CA THR A 53 3.18 7.85 11.49
C THR A 53 1.67 7.69 11.64
N GLY A 54 1.19 7.48 12.88
CA GLY A 54 -0.24 7.40 13.20
C GLY A 54 -0.85 6.01 13.04
N VAL A 55 -0.03 4.99 12.76
CA VAL A 55 -0.47 3.58 12.80
C VAL A 55 -0.31 3.05 14.22
N CYS A 56 -1.26 2.21 14.65
CA CYS A 56 -1.17 1.53 15.93
C CYS A 56 0.07 0.62 15.97
N LEU A 57 0.92 0.81 16.97
CA LEU A 57 2.17 0.06 17.12
C LEU A 57 1.91 -1.45 17.23
N ALA A 58 0.83 -1.87 17.90
CA ALA A 58 0.46 -3.27 18.01
C ALA A 58 0.24 -3.93 16.64
N ASN A 59 -0.46 -3.24 15.72
CA ASN A 59 -0.72 -3.76 14.38
C ASN A 59 0.57 -3.85 13.56
N SER A 60 1.38 -2.79 13.57
CA SER A 60 2.61 -2.75 12.79
C SER A 60 3.65 -3.77 13.28
N SER A 61 3.82 -3.91 14.60
CA SER A 61 4.73 -4.92 15.18
C SER A 61 4.24 -6.33 14.89
N TYR A 62 2.93 -6.58 15.05
CA TYR A 62 2.35 -7.89 14.74
C TYR A 62 2.64 -8.33 13.30
N LEU A 63 2.38 -7.47 12.32
CA LEU A 63 2.58 -7.80 10.91
C LEU A 63 4.05 -8.05 10.59
N ARG A 64 4.98 -7.22 11.09
CA ARG A 64 6.42 -7.41 10.90
C ARG A 64 6.90 -8.75 11.47
N GLU A 65 6.53 -9.04 12.71
CA GLU A 65 6.90 -10.30 13.40
C GLU A 65 6.30 -11.50 12.68
N TRP A 66 5.05 -11.39 12.23
CA TRP A 66 4.37 -12.46 11.51
C TRP A 66 5.05 -12.76 10.17
N PHE A 67 5.41 -11.74 9.39
CA PHE A 67 6.15 -11.93 8.13
C PHE A 67 7.50 -12.57 8.36
N ALA A 68 8.23 -12.16 9.38
CA ALA A 68 9.50 -12.76 9.76
C ALA A 68 9.33 -14.24 10.16
N LEU A 69 8.34 -14.55 11.00
CA LEU A 69 8.03 -15.91 11.44
C LEU A 69 7.63 -16.83 10.27
N LYS A 70 6.80 -16.30 9.35
CA LYS A 70 6.33 -17.04 8.17
C LYS A 70 7.33 -17.03 7.02
N LYS A 71 8.45 -16.33 7.18
CA LYS A 71 9.50 -16.19 6.15
C LYS A 71 8.95 -15.64 4.83
N ILE A 72 8.00 -14.70 4.92
CA ILE A 72 7.51 -13.98 3.73
C ILE A 72 8.66 -13.14 3.17
N PRO A 73 8.96 -13.23 1.86
CA PRO A 73 10.02 -12.43 1.26
C PRO A 73 9.69 -10.93 1.34
N VAL A 74 10.60 -10.16 1.94
CA VAL A 74 10.50 -8.71 2.07
C VAL A 74 11.79 -8.08 1.55
N TYR A 75 11.69 -7.25 0.53
CA TYR A 75 12.79 -6.49 -0.04
C TYR A 75 12.65 -5.04 0.42
N LEU A 76 13.40 -4.68 1.47
CA LEU A 76 13.49 -3.30 1.97
C LEU A 76 14.51 -2.49 1.16
N GLU A 77 14.44 -1.16 1.28
CA GLU A 77 15.32 -0.22 0.55
C GLU A 77 15.40 -0.52 -0.95
N THR A 78 14.29 -1.04 -1.50
CA THR A 78 14.20 -1.58 -2.86
C THR A 78 13.03 -0.95 -3.60
N SER A 79 13.27 -0.45 -4.81
CA SER A 79 12.27 0.23 -5.63
C SER A 79 11.99 -0.53 -6.91
N LEU A 80 10.73 -0.59 -7.32
CA LEU A 80 10.32 -1.11 -8.62
C LEU A 80 10.89 -0.23 -9.74
N LYS A 81 11.47 -0.88 -10.76
CA LYS A 81 11.94 -0.25 -11.99
C LYS A 81 11.08 -0.58 -13.19
N GLU A 82 10.71 -1.85 -13.34
CA GLU A 82 9.99 -2.32 -14.50
C GLU A 82 9.12 -3.53 -14.13
N VAL A 83 7.94 -3.61 -14.72
CA VAL A 83 7.09 -4.81 -14.69
C VAL A 83 7.21 -5.51 -16.03
N LYS A 84 7.57 -6.79 -16.01
CA LYS A 84 7.69 -7.66 -17.17
C LYS A 84 6.61 -8.75 -17.14
N ASP A 85 6.52 -9.49 -18.21
CA ASP A 85 5.71 -10.71 -18.23
C ASP A 85 6.34 -11.76 -17.30
N GLY A 86 5.59 -12.17 -16.27
CA GLY A 86 6.02 -13.16 -15.28
C GLY A 86 7.07 -12.69 -14.27
N SER A 87 7.45 -11.40 -14.23
CA SER A 87 8.45 -10.91 -13.28
C SER A 87 8.44 -9.40 -13.10
N ILE A 88 9.14 -8.93 -12.06
CA ILE A 88 9.47 -7.51 -11.87
C ILE A 88 10.97 -7.32 -11.78
N VAL A 89 11.45 -6.17 -12.24
CA VAL A 89 12.83 -5.71 -12.02
C VAL A 89 12.79 -4.61 -10.96
N CYS A 90 13.55 -4.82 -9.89
CA CYS A 90 13.70 -3.87 -8.80
C CYS A 90 15.17 -3.46 -8.67
N ALA A 91 15.42 -2.31 -8.05
CA ALA A 91 16.76 -1.88 -7.69
C ALA A 91 16.84 -1.54 -6.21
N ASP A 92 17.90 -1.99 -5.55
CA ASP A 92 18.21 -1.60 -4.18
C ASP A 92 18.78 -0.17 -4.10
N LYS A 93 19.04 0.33 -2.89
CA LYS A 93 19.59 1.67 -2.67
C LYS A 93 21.00 1.89 -3.29
N SER A 94 21.72 0.82 -3.62
CA SER A 94 23.01 0.90 -4.30
C SER A 94 22.87 0.97 -5.83
N GLY A 95 21.65 0.80 -6.35
CA GLY A 95 21.34 0.71 -7.75
C GLY A 95 21.53 -0.70 -8.33
N LYS A 96 21.82 -1.69 -7.50
CA LYS A 96 21.93 -3.09 -7.94
C LYS A 96 20.54 -3.62 -8.25
N GLU A 97 20.38 -4.14 -9.45
CA GLU A 97 19.12 -4.72 -9.91
C GLU A 97 18.93 -6.17 -9.44
N VAL A 98 17.69 -6.49 -9.11
CA VAL A 98 17.21 -7.84 -8.82
C VAL A 98 15.94 -8.10 -9.62
N CYS A 99 15.88 -9.27 -10.26
CA CYS A 99 14.67 -9.76 -10.93
C CYS A 99 13.92 -10.69 -9.96
N ILE A 100 12.62 -10.47 -9.79
CA ILE A 100 11.76 -11.23 -8.90
C ILE A 100 10.63 -11.82 -9.74
N GLU A 101 10.53 -13.15 -9.78
CA GLU A 101 9.46 -13.86 -10.48
C GLU A 101 8.14 -13.72 -9.73
N CYS A 102 7.05 -13.42 -10.45
CA CYS A 102 5.71 -13.30 -9.90
C CYS A 102 4.64 -13.40 -11.00
N ASP A 103 3.47 -13.92 -10.64
CA ASP A 103 2.33 -14.05 -11.56
C ASP A 103 1.51 -12.76 -11.64
N SER A 104 1.51 -12.00 -10.57
CA SER A 104 0.75 -10.74 -10.45
C SER A 104 1.52 -9.70 -9.67
N VAL A 105 1.21 -8.42 -9.96
CA VAL A 105 1.83 -7.28 -9.28
C VAL A 105 0.71 -6.36 -8.78
N ILE A 106 0.68 -6.07 -7.48
CA ILE A 106 -0.26 -5.14 -6.85
C ILE A 106 0.48 -3.85 -6.47
N SER A 107 -0.03 -2.71 -6.92
CA SER A 107 0.46 -1.39 -6.56
C SER A 107 -0.16 -0.94 -5.23
N CYS A 108 0.67 -0.78 -4.21
CA CYS A 108 0.32 -0.24 -2.90
C CYS A 108 1.18 0.99 -2.55
N ALA A 109 1.60 1.76 -3.58
CA ALA A 109 2.54 2.88 -3.44
C ALA A 109 1.93 4.14 -2.80
N GLY A 110 0.71 4.07 -2.29
CA GLY A 110 -0.01 5.13 -1.60
C GLY A 110 -1.18 5.66 -2.41
N TYR A 111 -1.94 6.57 -1.78
CA TYR A 111 -3.10 7.23 -2.38
C TYR A 111 -2.78 8.69 -2.66
N VAL A 112 -3.43 9.25 -3.68
CA VAL A 112 -3.40 10.67 -4.00
C VAL A 112 -4.79 11.27 -3.83
N PRO A 113 -4.91 12.54 -3.39
CA PRO A 113 -6.19 13.21 -3.30
C PRO A 113 -6.88 13.27 -4.67
N ALA A 114 -8.15 12.86 -4.73
CA ALA A 114 -8.94 12.86 -5.96
C ALA A 114 -10.31 13.51 -5.72
N PRO A 115 -10.43 14.85 -5.84
CA PRO A 115 -11.70 15.54 -5.68
C PRO A 115 -12.64 15.21 -6.86
N LEU A 116 -13.92 14.93 -6.53
CA LEU A 116 -14.94 14.56 -7.50
C LEU A 116 -15.44 15.74 -8.35
N THR A 117 -15.14 16.97 -7.95
CA THR A 117 -15.58 18.19 -8.64
C THR A 117 -14.57 19.31 -8.43
N GLU A 118 -14.69 20.37 -9.23
CA GLU A 118 -13.94 21.60 -9.01
C GLU A 118 -14.42 22.33 -7.74
N LYS A 119 -13.53 23.11 -7.12
CA LYS A 119 -13.86 23.94 -5.98
C LYS A 119 -14.82 25.08 -6.41
N ARG A 120 -15.98 25.16 -5.74
CA ARG A 120 -16.99 26.22 -5.94
C ARG A 120 -17.30 26.91 -4.62
N THR A 121 -18.04 28.01 -4.68
CA THR A 121 -18.32 28.88 -3.51
C THR A 121 -18.88 28.13 -2.32
N ASN A 122 -19.78 27.17 -2.52
CA ASN A 122 -20.43 26.38 -1.43
C ASN A 122 -19.99 24.92 -1.45
N THR A 123 -18.73 24.66 -1.88
CA THR A 123 -18.18 23.30 -1.94
C THR A 123 -17.03 23.16 -0.93
N TYR A 124 -17.17 22.20 -0.05
CA TYR A 124 -16.18 21.89 0.98
C TYR A 124 -15.60 20.50 0.73
N PHE A 125 -14.29 20.42 0.50
CA PHE A 125 -13.59 19.16 0.39
C PHE A 125 -13.12 18.70 1.77
N VAL A 126 -13.44 17.46 2.13
CA VAL A 126 -13.07 16.83 3.39
C VAL A 126 -12.56 15.41 3.13
N GLY A 127 -11.77 14.86 4.05
CA GLY A 127 -11.22 13.52 3.91
C GLY A 127 -10.22 13.40 2.77
N ASP A 128 -10.11 12.20 2.20
CA ASP A 128 -9.06 11.84 1.25
C ASP A 128 -9.15 12.58 -0.09
N CYS A 129 -10.31 13.07 -0.46
CA CYS A 129 -10.43 13.93 -1.65
C CYS A 129 -9.70 15.29 -1.50
N LYS A 130 -9.41 15.72 -0.26
CA LYS A 130 -8.64 16.92 0.07
C LYS A 130 -7.20 16.60 0.45
N LYS A 131 -7.03 15.63 1.31
CA LYS A 131 -5.74 15.15 1.83
C LYS A 131 -5.90 13.75 2.36
N VAL A 132 -5.12 12.82 1.82
CA VAL A 132 -5.09 11.44 2.30
C VAL A 132 -4.72 11.39 3.78
N GLY A 133 -5.49 10.64 4.56
CA GLY A 133 -5.32 10.58 6.00
C GLY A 133 -5.95 9.32 6.62
N ASN A 134 -6.51 9.48 7.80
CA ASN A 134 -7.21 8.41 8.53
C ASN A 134 -8.62 8.86 8.94
N LEU A 135 -9.42 7.95 9.48
CA LEU A 135 -10.79 8.23 9.91
C LEU A 135 -10.88 9.45 10.84
N ARG A 136 -9.91 9.64 11.75
CA ARG A 136 -9.90 10.81 12.63
C ARG A 136 -9.80 12.10 11.83
N SER A 137 -8.90 12.19 10.85
CA SER A 137 -8.73 13.39 10.02
C SER A 137 -9.95 13.67 9.15
N VAL A 138 -10.64 12.62 8.69
CA VAL A 138 -11.88 12.74 7.91
C VAL A 138 -13.00 13.30 8.78
N ILE A 139 -13.24 12.73 9.97
CA ILE A 139 -14.30 13.15 10.91
C ILE A 139 -14.06 14.60 11.37
N TRP A 140 -12.85 14.94 11.80
CA TRP A 140 -12.53 16.31 12.22
C TRP A 140 -12.64 17.30 11.07
N GLY A 141 -12.18 16.95 9.88
CA GLY A 141 -12.30 17.82 8.70
C GLY A 141 -13.76 18.08 8.32
N ALA A 142 -14.64 17.08 8.44
CA ALA A 142 -16.08 17.24 8.23
C ALA A 142 -16.72 18.14 9.29
N TYR A 143 -16.38 17.93 10.56
CA TYR A 143 -16.85 18.79 11.65
C TYR A 143 -16.44 20.25 11.46
N GLU A 144 -15.15 20.50 11.18
CA GLU A 144 -14.64 21.86 10.94
C GLU A 144 -15.30 22.54 9.72
N ALA A 145 -15.64 21.76 8.68
CA ALA A 145 -16.36 22.29 7.53
C ALA A 145 -17.80 22.68 7.90
N ALA A 146 -18.50 21.80 8.64
CA ALA A 146 -19.86 22.04 9.09
C ALA A 146 -19.98 23.27 9.99
N MET A 147 -18.98 23.51 10.85
CA MET A 147 -18.95 24.69 11.75
C MET A 147 -18.73 26.02 11.02
N LYS A 148 -18.45 26.01 9.71
CA LYS A 148 -18.24 27.21 8.88
C LYS A 148 -19.44 27.55 8.00
N ILE A 149 -20.44 26.71 7.97
CA ILE A 149 -21.71 26.89 7.25
C ILE A 149 -22.75 27.52 8.17
#